data_1a44419f2eba652ad614e8b106918be2
#
_entry.id   1a44419f2eba652ad614e8b106918be2
#
_cell.length_a   1.000
_cell.length_b   1.000
_cell.length_c   1.000
_cell.angle_alpha   90.00
_cell.angle_beta   90.00
_cell.angle_gamma   90.00
#
_symmetry.space_group_name_H-M   'P 1'
#
loop_
_entity.id
_entity.type
_entity.pdbx_description
1 polymer ?
#
loop_
_entity_poly.entity_id
_entity_poly.type
_entity_poly.pdbx_seq_one_letter_code
_entity_poly.pdbx_strand_id
1 'polypeptide(L)'
;MYVEVIVRSKARYADKLFTYSLPKHFADQVKIGHRLSVPMGKSNKPIEAFVFNIKQGLDQSADIYEVGPKIKDIIDILDEDPMLTKDNIRLIYWMRKKYMCTFVDCINLFYPKGYRSESKKILLMTDGAEEIYRQIENFEDEELEIASIERDNMGKDIAKSASIETPNIESKDLDTYRSFRKLLYSSKEAKYIDYDEFVEGHSKASLSRLIDKGLIKIGWTYIESKNEKKIKYISLAKKPEELDKYIKENKIRLGKKQEKIIEFLKLNQNVCLKDLCQILDVGLSSVNSLIDKALIDSSEVDYFRSYDDSFKIDKREIFLNEDQTRVSQEIFSDMENPDKKPYLLHGVTGSGKTEVYLDLIEKYLGQGMDSIFLVPEIALTPQMIARVKNRFGNIVGVFHSQLSAGEKHDVYRQIRRGNIRVLVGTRSSIFMPFSNLGLIIIDEEHDSSYQSDMTP
;
A
#
# COMPACT_ATOMS: atom_id res chain seq x y z
N MET A 1 26.00 2.58 -8.01
CA MET A 1 25.36 3.20 -6.83
C MET A 1 24.90 2.08 -5.89
N TYR A 2 24.94 2.29 -4.58
CA TYR A 2 24.61 1.27 -3.59
C TYR A 2 23.65 1.84 -2.56
N VAL A 3 22.82 0.95 -1.96
CA VAL A 3 21.92 1.28 -0.86
C VAL A 3 22.25 0.47 0.37
N GLU A 4 22.24 1.12 1.52
CA GLU A 4 22.32 0.45 2.82
C GLU A 4 20.91 0.37 3.39
N VAL A 5 20.46 -0.83 3.68
CA VAL A 5 19.11 -1.12 4.09
C VAL A 5 19.02 -1.92 5.38
N ILE A 6 17.96 -1.74 6.14
CA ILE A 6 17.55 -2.64 7.21
C ILE A 6 16.46 -3.57 6.66
N VAL A 7 16.74 -4.87 6.69
CA VAL A 7 15.76 -5.88 6.28
C VAL A 7 14.71 -6.12 7.38
N ARG A 8 13.44 -6.26 7.00
CA ARG A 8 12.36 -6.51 7.96
C ARG A 8 12.36 -7.96 8.44
N SER A 9 13.29 -8.29 9.32
CA SER A 9 13.45 -9.63 9.92
C SER A 9 13.64 -9.51 11.42
N LYS A 10 12.95 -10.36 12.19
CA LYS A 10 13.13 -10.45 13.66
C LYS A 10 14.36 -11.24 14.06
N ALA A 11 15.08 -11.83 13.13
CA ALA A 11 16.28 -12.60 13.42
C ALA A 11 17.42 -11.67 13.85
N ARG A 12 18.07 -11.96 14.98
CA ARG A 12 19.15 -11.13 15.53
C ARG A 12 20.30 -10.89 14.57
N TYR A 13 20.64 -11.87 13.72
CA TYR A 13 21.69 -11.73 12.71
C TYR A 13 21.33 -10.73 11.61
N ALA A 14 20.05 -10.39 11.46
CA ALA A 14 19.54 -9.44 10.49
C ALA A 14 19.43 -8.01 11.05
N ASP A 15 19.74 -7.78 12.34
CA ASP A 15 19.70 -6.47 12.98
C ASP A 15 20.95 -5.63 12.67
N LYS A 16 21.25 -5.47 11.40
CA LYS A 16 22.35 -4.66 10.86
C LYS A 16 22.01 -4.11 9.47
N LEU A 17 22.80 -3.14 9.03
CA LEU A 17 22.72 -2.65 7.66
C LEU A 17 23.24 -3.71 6.68
N PHE A 18 22.50 -3.91 5.59
CA PHE A 18 22.91 -4.71 4.44
C PHE A 18 23.10 -3.81 3.24
N THR A 19 24.16 -4.09 2.45
CA THR A 19 24.44 -3.34 1.24
C THR A 19 23.93 -4.09 0.02
N TYR A 20 23.18 -3.40 -0.83
CA TYR A 20 22.71 -3.89 -2.12
C TYR A 20 23.12 -2.94 -3.23
N SER A 21 23.30 -3.48 -4.44
CA SER A 21 23.52 -2.70 -5.65
C SER A 21 22.20 -2.07 -6.11
N LEU A 22 22.29 -0.81 -6.54
CA LEU A 22 21.14 -0.07 -7.07
C LEU A 22 21.26 0.00 -8.59
N PRO A 23 20.48 -0.76 -9.35
CA PRO A 23 20.44 -0.71 -10.82
C PRO A 23 20.15 0.70 -11.34
N LYS A 24 20.71 1.05 -12.50
CA LYS A 24 20.63 2.41 -13.07
C LYS A 24 19.19 2.90 -13.25
N HIS A 25 18.27 2.02 -13.62
CA HIS A 25 16.86 2.38 -13.83
C HIS A 25 16.10 2.74 -12.55
N PHE A 26 16.63 2.37 -11.37
CA PHE A 26 16.07 2.75 -10.07
C PHE A 26 16.79 3.94 -9.43
N ALA A 27 17.94 4.36 -9.99
CA ALA A 27 18.86 5.30 -9.33
C ALA A 27 18.20 6.66 -8.98
N ASP A 28 17.33 7.15 -9.84
CA ASP A 28 16.67 8.46 -9.66
C ASP A 28 15.38 8.36 -8.84
N GLN A 29 14.87 7.14 -8.66
CA GLN A 29 13.59 6.89 -7.97
C GLN A 29 13.79 6.60 -6.49
N VAL A 30 14.87 5.88 -6.13
CA VAL A 30 15.13 5.48 -4.74
C VAL A 30 15.60 6.65 -3.90
N LYS A 31 14.92 6.89 -2.79
CA LYS A 31 15.28 7.89 -1.77
C LYS A 31 15.43 7.23 -0.42
N ILE A 32 16.12 7.90 0.51
CA ILE A 32 16.20 7.47 1.91
C ILE A 32 14.79 7.34 2.47
N GLY A 33 14.52 6.22 3.17
CA GLY A 33 13.22 5.91 3.75
C GLY A 33 12.27 5.10 2.87
N HIS A 34 12.60 4.85 1.58
CA HIS A 34 11.80 3.94 0.73
C HIS A 34 11.86 2.51 1.25
N ARG A 35 10.76 1.78 1.02
CA ARG A 35 10.76 0.32 1.13
C ARG A 35 11.19 -0.29 -0.18
N LEU A 36 12.05 -1.27 -0.07
CA LEU A 36 12.55 -2.05 -1.20
C LEU A 36 12.25 -3.53 -0.99
N SER A 37 12.12 -4.24 -2.09
CA SER A 37 12.24 -5.69 -2.15
C SER A 37 13.69 -6.05 -2.41
N VAL A 38 14.31 -6.82 -1.52
CA VAL A 38 15.70 -7.25 -1.67
C VAL A 38 15.84 -8.76 -1.53
N PRO A 39 16.75 -9.41 -2.28
CA PRO A 39 16.96 -10.85 -2.21
C PRO A 39 17.77 -11.23 -0.96
N MET A 40 17.25 -12.11 -0.10
CA MET A 40 17.94 -12.55 1.10
C MET A 40 18.31 -14.03 1.07
N GLY A 41 19.46 -14.36 1.64
CA GLY A 41 19.96 -15.74 1.77
C GLY A 41 20.35 -16.38 0.44
N LYS A 42 20.62 -17.68 0.48
CA LYS A 42 21.03 -18.47 -0.71
C LYS A 42 19.90 -18.66 -1.72
N SER A 43 18.66 -18.72 -1.24
CA SER A 43 17.47 -18.90 -2.08
C SER A 43 16.98 -17.62 -2.76
N ASN A 44 17.63 -16.49 -2.54
CA ASN A 44 17.21 -15.18 -3.05
C ASN A 44 15.74 -14.84 -2.74
N LYS A 45 15.22 -15.35 -1.62
CA LYS A 45 13.85 -15.04 -1.22
C LYS A 45 13.72 -13.53 -1.02
N PRO A 46 12.76 -12.86 -1.68
CA PRO A 46 12.54 -11.44 -1.48
C PRO A 46 12.13 -11.17 -0.04
N ILE A 47 12.71 -10.13 0.52
CA ILE A 47 12.34 -9.60 1.82
C ILE A 47 12.17 -8.09 1.73
N GLU A 48 11.24 -7.56 2.49
CA GLU A 48 11.05 -6.11 2.64
C GLU A 48 12.23 -5.50 3.39
N ALA A 49 12.72 -4.38 2.91
CA ALA A 49 13.82 -3.64 3.50
C ALA A 49 13.60 -2.13 3.40
N PHE A 50 14.18 -1.37 4.30
CA PHE A 50 14.07 0.09 4.36
C PHE A 50 15.42 0.73 4.06
N VAL A 51 15.43 1.73 3.18
CA VAL A 51 16.64 2.47 2.81
C VAL A 51 17.04 3.42 3.93
N PHE A 52 18.21 3.20 4.50
CA PHE A 52 18.80 4.06 5.52
C PHE A 52 19.86 4.98 4.95
N ASN A 53 20.59 4.54 3.92
CA ASN A 53 21.63 5.36 3.27
C ASN A 53 21.77 5.02 1.78
N ILE A 54 22.30 5.97 1.00
CA ILE A 54 22.60 5.80 -0.42
C ILE A 54 24.06 6.24 -0.64
N LYS A 55 24.90 5.37 -1.26
CA LYS A 55 26.32 5.59 -1.51
C LYS A 55 26.63 5.55 -3.00
N GLN A 56 27.50 6.44 -3.45
CA GLN A 56 27.95 6.44 -4.86
C GLN A 56 29.04 5.39 -5.13
N GLY A 57 29.76 4.94 -4.11
CA GLY A 57 30.82 3.94 -4.18
C GLY A 57 30.85 3.08 -2.93
N LEU A 58 31.60 1.97 -2.98
CA LEU A 58 31.93 1.17 -1.80
C LEU A 58 33.09 1.81 -1.07
N ASP A 59 32.98 2.01 0.23
CA ASP A 59 34.11 2.40 1.09
C ASP A 59 35.14 1.28 1.10
N GLN A 60 36.32 1.52 0.54
CA GLN A 60 37.39 0.53 0.44
C GLN A 60 37.98 0.13 1.80
N SER A 61 37.60 0.77 2.89
CA SER A 61 38.28 0.65 4.18
C SER A 61 37.55 -0.15 5.27
N ALA A 62 36.27 -0.50 5.10
CA ALA A 62 35.51 -1.05 6.22
C ALA A 62 35.02 -2.51 6.05
N ASP A 63 34.78 -3.01 4.82
CA ASP A 63 33.93 -4.20 4.66
C ASP A 63 34.42 -5.27 3.68
N ILE A 64 35.71 -5.27 3.29
CA ILE A 64 36.24 -6.29 2.35
C ILE A 64 36.18 -7.71 2.95
N TYR A 65 36.11 -7.85 4.27
CA TYR A 65 36.04 -9.15 4.94
C TYR A 65 34.63 -9.71 5.16
N GLU A 66 33.58 -8.89 5.02
CA GLU A 66 32.19 -9.35 5.13
C GLU A 66 31.44 -9.44 3.79
N VAL A 67 32.01 -8.96 2.72
CA VAL A 67 31.42 -9.05 1.37
C VAL A 67 31.72 -10.44 0.81
N GLY A 68 30.80 -11.37 1.01
CA GLY A 68 30.75 -12.60 0.24
C GLY A 68 30.70 -12.29 -1.27
N PRO A 69 30.96 -13.26 -2.15
CA PRO A 69 31.48 -13.08 -3.51
C PRO A 69 30.60 -12.28 -4.50
N LYS A 70 29.45 -11.72 -4.12
CA LYS A 70 28.66 -10.85 -4.99
C LYS A 70 27.63 -10.01 -4.21
N ILE A 71 27.75 -8.68 -4.27
CA ILE A 71 26.68 -7.77 -3.87
C ILE A 71 25.50 -7.99 -4.82
N LYS A 72 24.32 -8.24 -4.24
CA LYS A 72 23.08 -8.50 -5.01
C LYS A 72 22.39 -7.18 -5.34
N ASP A 73 21.68 -7.18 -6.46
CA ASP A 73 20.83 -6.06 -6.84
C ASP A 73 19.54 -6.06 -6.00
N ILE A 74 18.94 -4.89 -5.80
CA ILE A 74 17.57 -4.80 -5.33
C ILE A 74 16.63 -5.42 -6.37
N ILE A 75 15.47 -5.91 -5.91
CA ILE A 75 14.47 -6.51 -6.81
C ILE A 75 13.51 -5.43 -7.31
N ASP A 76 12.95 -4.62 -6.40
CA ASP A 76 11.92 -3.64 -6.73
C ASP A 76 11.79 -2.55 -5.66
N ILE A 77 11.10 -1.46 -6.02
CA ILE A 77 10.67 -0.40 -5.11
C ILE A 77 9.20 -0.66 -4.74
N LEU A 78 8.90 -0.68 -3.45
CA LEU A 78 7.56 -1.05 -2.96
C LEU A 78 6.61 0.14 -2.79
N ASP A 79 7.14 1.37 -2.71
CA ASP A 79 6.37 2.59 -2.48
C ASP A 79 6.70 3.66 -3.52
N GLU A 80 5.73 4.49 -3.88
CA GLU A 80 5.96 5.68 -4.70
C GLU A 80 6.73 6.75 -3.91
N ASP A 81 6.43 6.91 -2.63
CA ASP A 81 7.06 7.87 -1.73
C ASP A 81 7.72 7.20 -0.53
N PRO A 82 8.82 7.77 0.00
CA PRO A 82 9.48 7.25 1.19
C PRO A 82 8.54 7.10 2.38
N MET A 83 8.59 5.95 3.05
CA MET A 83 7.79 5.67 4.24
C MET A 83 8.38 6.27 5.51
N LEU A 84 9.70 6.44 5.55
CA LEU A 84 10.43 7.05 6.66
C LEU A 84 11.09 8.35 6.20
N THR A 85 11.03 9.37 7.03
CA THR A 85 11.79 10.60 6.85
C THR A 85 13.21 10.44 7.39
N LYS A 86 14.12 11.37 7.06
CA LYS A 86 15.46 11.40 7.65
C LYS A 86 15.42 11.54 9.17
N ASP A 87 14.45 12.29 9.71
CA ASP A 87 14.29 12.48 11.14
C ASP A 87 13.73 11.23 11.82
N ASN A 88 12.84 10.48 11.15
CA ASN A 88 12.43 9.16 11.64
C ASN A 88 13.65 8.21 11.76
N ILE A 89 14.55 8.22 10.76
CA ILE A 89 15.76 7.38 10.82
C ILE A 89 16.69 7.82 11.96
N ARG A 90 16.88 9.11 12.18
CA ARG A 90 17.63 9.62 13.35
C ARG A 90 17.01 9.18 14.67
N LEU A 91 15.66 9.28 14.77
CA LEU A 91 14.93 8.84 15.95
C LEU A 91 15.04 7.31 16.15
N ILE A 92 15.02 6.51 15.09
CA ILE A 92 15.23 5.06 15.14
C ILE A 92 16.62 4.74 15.72
N TYR A 93 17.69 5.38 15.26
CA TYR A 93 19.03 5.21 15.83
C TYR A 93 19.09 5.60 17.30
N TRP A 94 18.45 6.71 17.70
CA TRP A 94 18.38 7.16 19.09
C TRP A 94 17.62 6.16 19.96
N MET A 95 16.43 5.71 19.55
CA MET A 95 15.63 4.74 20.29
C MET A 95 16.37 3.41 20.45
N ARG A 96 16.97 2.90 19.37
CA ARG A 96 17.76 1.67 19.41
C ARG A 96 18.88 1.74 20.46
N LYS A 97 19.60 2.85 20.51
CA LYS A 97 20.67 3.09 21.50
C LYS A 97 20.11 3.25 22.92
N LYS A 98 18.99 3.97 23.06
CA LYS A 98 18.39 4.29 24.38
C LYS A 98 17.73 3.07 25.02
N TYR A 99 17.02 2.26 24.22
CA TYR A 99 16.18 1.17 24.71
C TYR A 99 16.74 -0.23 24.39
N MET A 100 17.89 -0.33 23.76
CA MET A 100 18.56 -1.60 23.38
C MET A 100 17.65 -2.55 22.58
N CYS A 101 16.78 -2.02 21.76
CA CYS A 101 15.88 -2.76 20.88
C CYS A 101 16.45 -2.89 19.47
N THR A 102 15.81 -3.71 18.62
CA THR A 102 16.27 -3.90 17.24
C THR A 102 15.80 -2.75 16.33
N PHE A 103 16.44 -2.59 15.17
CA PHE A 103 15.98 -1.63 14.15
C PHE A 103 14.52 -1.91 13.73
N VAL A 104 14.17 -3.18 13.57
CA VAL A 104 12.83 -3.59 13.15
C VAL A 104 11.77 -3.26 14.20
N ASP A 105 12.10 -3.38 15.49
CA ASP A 105 11.18 -2.97 16.55
C ASP A 105 10.89 -1.47 16.45
N CYS A 106 11.93 -0.64 16.30
CA CYS A 106 11.76 0.79 16.11
C CYS A 106 11.00 1.13 14.83
N ILE A 107 11.33 0.53 13.70
CA ILE A 107 10.66 0.77 12.42
C ILE A 107 9.16 0.45 12.52
N ASN A 108 8.79 -0.64 13.20
CA ASN A 108 7.40 -1.04 13.36
C ASN A 108 6.53 -0.02 14.12
N LEU A 109 7.11 0.91 14.87
CA LEU A 109 6.37 1.99 15.52
C LEU A 109 5.83 3.03 14.52
N PHE A 110 6.57 3.28 13.45
CA PHE A 110 6.18 4.19 12.37
C PHE A 110 5.22 3.55 11.37
N TYR A 111 4.87 2.29 11.58
CA TYR A 111 4.13 1.48 10.63
C TYR A 111 2.81 1.01 11.23
N PRO A 112 1.65 1.35 10.65
CA PRO A 112 0.37 0.86 11.15
C PRO A 112 0.31 -0.67 11.06
N LYS A 113 -0.17 -1.31 12.13
CA LYS A 113 -0.47 -2.74 12.10
C LYS A 113 -1.50 -3.01 11.00
N GLY A 114 -1.13 -3.79 10.00
CA GLY A 114 -1.98 -4.06 8.83
C GLY A 114 -1.37 -3.62 7.49
N TYR A 115 -0.33 -2.82 7.52
CA TYR A 115 0.50 -2.52 6.35
C TYR A 115 1.48 -3.70 6.15
N ARG A 116 1.02 -4.83 5.70
CA ARG A 116 1.87 -5.98 5.39
C ARG A 116 1.89 -6.19 3.90
N SER A 117 3.07 -6.05 3.31
CA SER A 117 3.33 -6.64 2.01
C SER A 117 3.70 -8.10 2.26
N GLU A 118 2.93 -9.02 1.73
CA GLU A 118 3.30 -10.43 1.75
C GLU A 118 3.94 -10.78 0.40
N SER A 119 5.13 -11.36 0.45
CA SER A 119 5.76 -11.87 -0.76
C SER A 119 5.02 -13.13 -1.20
N LYS A 120 4.40 -13.11 -2.37
CA LYS A 120 3.82 -14.28 -3.01
C LYS A 120 4.73 -14.81 -4.11
N LYS A 121 4.82 -16.12 -4.18
CA LYS A 121 5.53 -16.82 -5.23
C LYS A 121 4.65 -16.84 -6.49
N ILE A 122 5.22 -16.51 -7.62
CA ILE A 122 4.50 -16.41 -8.88
C ILE A 122 5.21 -17.20 -9.97
N LEU A 123 4.47 -17.54 -11.00
CA LEU A 123 4.96 -18.14 -12.22
C LEU A 123 4.94 -17.11 -13.34
N LEU A 124 6.05 -16.99 -14.03
CA LEU A 124 6.26 -16.09 -15.15
C LEU A 124 6.67 -16.90 -16.39
N MET A 125 6.24 -16.47 -17.55
CA MET A 125 6.78 -16.98 -18.79
C MET A 125 8.21 -16.45 -19.00
N THR A 126 9.09 -17.27 -19.52
CA THR A 126 10.47 -16.84 -19.84
C THR A 126 10.52 -16.14 -21.19
N ASP A 127 11.52 -15.24 -21.34
CA ASP A 127 11.81 -14.67 -22.64
C ASP A 127 12.26 -15.79 -23.58
N GLY A 128 11.60 -15.97 -24.72
CA GLY A 128 11.85 -17.08 -25.66
C GLY A 128 10.97 -18.31 -25.47
N ALA A 129 10.18 -18.42 -24.39
CA ALA A 129 9.27 -19.55 -24.20
C ALA A 129 8.22 -19.69 -25.31
N GLU A 130 7.78 -18.59 -25.90
CA GLU A 130 6.86 -18.58 -27.05
C GLU A 130 7.50 -19.18 -28.29
N GLU A 131 8.77 -18.94 -28.55
CA GLU A 131 9.51 -19.48 -29.67
C GLU A 131 9.69 -21.00 -29.53
N ILE A 132 10.10 -21.42 -28.34
CA ILE A 132 10.23 -22.85 -28.01
C ILE A 132 8.88 -23.57 -28.17
N TYR A 133 7.79 -22.95 -27.71
CA TYR A 133 6.47 -23.54 -27.81
C TYR A 133 5.98 -23.66 -29.26
N ARG A 134 6.21 -22.64 -30.10
CA ARG A 134 5.88 -22.71 -31.54
C ARG A 134 6.66 -23.82 -32.26
N GLN A 135 7.92 -24.01 -31.91
CA GLN A 135 8.70 -25.11 -32.46
C GLN A 135 8.10 -26.46 -32.12
N ILE A 136 7.60 -26.61 -30.87
CA ILE A 136 6.96 -27.86 -30.42
C ILE A 136 5.62 -28.09 -31.13
N GLU A 137 4.75 -27.09 -31.26
CA GLU A 137 3.47 -27.20 -31.96
C GLU A 137 3.67 -27.58 -33.46
N ASN A 138 4.61 -26.92 -34.11
CA ASN A 138 4.90 -27.23 -35.51
C ASN A 138 5.37 -28.70 -35.72
N PHE A 139 6.12 -29.26 -34.77
CA PHE A 139 6.52 -30.65 -34.78
C PHE A 139 5.35 -31.63 -34.56
N GLU A 140 4.44 -31.33 -33.65
CA GLU A 140 3.24 -32.14 -33.42
C GLU A 140 2.34 -32.16 -34.66
N ASP A 141 2.20 -31.05 -35.38
CA ASP A 141 1.43 -30.95 -36.61
C ASP A 141 2.13 -31.71 -37.75
N GLU A 142 3.45 -31.67 -37.90
CA GLU A 142 4.22 -32.44 -38.85
C GLU A 142 4.18 -33.95 -38.56
N GLU A 143 4.27 -34.37 -37.28
CA GLU A 143 4.10 -35.78 -36.89
C GLU A 143 2.69 -36.30 -37.19
N LEU A 144 1.65 -35.48 -36.95
CA LEU A 144 0.27 -35.83 -37.28
C LEU A 144 0.04 -35.89 -38.77
N GLU A 145 0.67 -35.06 -39.57
CA GLU A 145 0.62 -35.08 -41.03
C GLU A 145 1.36 -36.30 -41.59
N ILE A 146 2.55 -36.61 -41.08
CA ILE A 146 3.31 -37.82 -41.43
C ILE A 146 2.54 -39.08 -41.03
N ALA A 147 1.96 -39.14 -39.82
CA ALA A 147 1.16 -40.28 -39.36
C ALA A 147 -0.13 -40.45 -40.17
N SER A 148 -0.68 -39.37 -40.73
CA SER A 148 -1.83 -39.45 -41.65
C SER A 148 -1.43 -39.96 -43.04
N ILE A 149 -0.25 -39.59 -43.53
CA ILE A 149 0.33 -40.03 -44.80
C ILE A 149 0.80 -41.50 -44.73
N GLU A 150 1.34 -41.94 -43.57
CA GLU A 150 1.72 -43.34 -43.35
C GLU A 150 0.51 -44.29 -43.25
N ARG A 151 -0.66 -43.81 -42.84
CA ARG A 151 -1.91 -44.60 -42.89
C ARG A 151 -2.45 -44.83 -44.31
N ASP A 152 -2.14 -43.93 -45.23
CA ASP A 152 -2.58 -44.01 -46.62
C ASP A 152 -1.54 -44.66 -47.52
N ASN A 153 -0.29 -44.85 -47.12
CA ASN A 153 0.77 -45.51 -47.92
C ASN A 153 1.44 -46.65 -47.15
N MET A 154 0.95 -47.83 -47.35
CA MET A 154 1.68 -49.04 -47.03
C MET A 154 2.91 -49.19 -47.98
N GLY A 155 4.08 -48.89 -47.46
CA GLY A 155 5.33 -49.37 -48.01
C GLY A 155 6.46 -48.38 -48.23
N LYS A 156 7.53 -48.64 -47.49
CA LYS A 156 8.96 -48.36 -47.75
C LYS A 156 9.59 -47.00 -47.31
N ASP A 157 10.45 -47.22 -46.32
CA ASP A 157 11.77 -46.56 -46.15
C ASP A 157 11.94 -45.07 -46.53
N ILE A 158 11.69 -44.22 -45.62
CA ILE A 158 12.46 -42.95 -45.46
C ILE A 158 12.64 -42.66 -43.97
N ALA A 159 13.64 -43.31 -43.41
CA ALA A 159 14.20 -42.88 -42.13
C ALA A 159 15.61 -42.37 -42.40
N LYS A 160 15.84 -41.11 -42.35
CA LYS A 160 17.07 -40.42 -41.94
C LYS A 160 17.21 -39.07 -42.61
N SER A 161 16.87 -38.02 -41.88
CA SER A 161 17.72 -36.83 -41.74
C SER A 161 16.93 -35.67 -41.21
N ALA A 162 17.06 -35.43 -39.92
CA ALA A 162 17.18 -34.08 -39.37
C ALA A 162 17.33 -34.21 -37.86
N SER A 163 18.57 -34.25 -37.40
CA SER A 163 18.90 -34.09 -35.97
C SER A 163 18.78 -32.61 -35.60
N ILE A 164 17.57 -32.16 -35.37
CA ILE A 164 17.31 -30.97 -34.58
C ILE A 164 16.97 -31.47 -33.18
N GLU A 165 17.81 -31.17 -32.20
CA GLU A 165 17.53 -31.49 -30.81
C GLU A 165 16.27 -30.71 -30.37
N THR A 166 15.11 -31.31 -30.57
CA THR A 166 13.87 -30.80 -29.96
C THR A 166 13.93 -31.05 -28.46
N PRO A 167 13.53 -30.12 -27.62
CA PRO A 167 13.40 -30.37 -26.20
C PRO A 167 12.33 -31.44 -26.01
N ASN A 168 12.77 -32.65 -25.61
CA ASN A 168 11.89 -33.81 -25.36
C ASN A 168 10.94 -33.48 -24.21
N ILE A 169 9.74 -32.97 -24.52
CA ILE A 169 8.70 -32.61 -23.58
C ILE A 169 7.66 -33.70 -23.52
N GLU A 170 7.42 -34.28 -22.36
CA GLU A 170 6.37 -35.26 -22.17
C GLU A 170 4.99 -34.61 -22.41
N SER A 171 4.04 -35.35 -23.02
CA SER A 171 2.69 -34.85 -23.31
C SER A 171 1.98 -34.23 -22.08
N LYS A 172 2.19 -34.80 -20.89
CA LYS A 172 1.67 -34.26 -19.61
C LYS A 172 2.24 -32.91 -19.24
N ASP A 173 3.49 -32.65 -19.60
CA ASP A 173 4.14 -31.37 -19.35
C ASP A 173 3.63 -30.32 -20.31
N LEU A 174 3.38 -30.73 -21.55
CA LEU A 174 2.80 -29.87 -22.58
C LEU A 174 1.38 -29.41 -22.20
N ASP A 175 0.55 -30.33 -21.70
CA ASP A 175 -0.79 -29.99 -21.21
C ASP A 175 -0.74 -29.03 -20.01
N THR A 176 0.23 -29.21 -19.11
CA THR A 176 0.46 -28.31 -18.01
C THR A 176 0.88 -26.92 -18.49
N TYR A 177 1.73 -26.85 -19.54
CA TYR A 177 2.15 -25.60 -20.15
C TYR A 177 1.01 -24.89 -20.91
N ARG A 178 0.19 -25.66 -21.66
CA ARG A 178 -1.02 -25.15 -22.32
C ARG A 178 -2.00 -24.53 -21.31
N SER A 179 -2.20 -25.19 -20.17
CA SER A 179 -3.02 -24.66 -19.07
C SER A 179 -2.43 -23.38 -18.49
N PHE A 180 -1.12 -23.32 -18.29
CA PHE A 180 -0.41 -22.11 -17.81
C PHE A 180 -0.61 -20.95 -18.80
N ARG A 181 -0.41 -21.15 -20.09
CA ARG A 181 -0.64 -20.12 -21.12
C ARG A 181 -2.09 -19.64 -21.13
N LYS A 182 -3.05 -20.57 -21.11
CA LYS A 182 -4.47 -20.23 -21.11
C LYS A 182 -4.83 -19.35 -19.92
N LEU A 183 -4.35 -19.63 -18.73
CA LEU A 183 -4.56 -18.82 -17.54
C LEU A 183 -3.87 -17.44 -17.65
N LEU A 184 -2.64 -17.40 -18.15
CA LEU A 184 -1.88 -16.16 -18.31
C LEU A 184 -2.57 -15.19 -19.28
N TYR A 185 -3.13 -15.71 -20.39
CA TYR A 185 -3.79 -14.89 -21.43
C TYR A 185 -5.28 -14.66 -21.21
N SER A 186 -5.92 -15.38 -20.27
CA SER A 186 -7.34 -15.18 -19.95
C SER A 186 -7.60 -13.85 -19.23
N SER A 187 -6.58 -13.29 -18.58
CA SER A 187 -6.63 -12.01 -17.90
C SER A 187 -5.89 -10.96 -18.74
N LYS A 188 -6.59 -9.93 -19.21
CA LYS A 188 -5.99 -8.82 -19.99
C LYS A 188 -4.88 -8.04 -19.26
N GLU A 189 -4.75 -8.23 -17.96
CA GLU A 189 -3.82 -7.48 -17.09
C GLU A 189 -2.78 -8.37 -16.38
N ALA A 190 -2.96 -9.69 -16.32
CA ALA A 190 -2.08 -10.57 -15.55
C ALA A 190 -0.80 -10.90 -16.32
N LYS A 191 0.31 -10.35 -15.84
CA LYS A 191 1.66 -10.71 -16.32
C LYS A 191 2.24 -11.96 -15.64
N TYR A 192 1.51 -12.58 -14.72
CA TYR A 192 1.95 -13.73 -13.91
C TYR A 192 0.77 -14.54 -13.38
N ILE A 193 1.06 -15.76 -12.93
CA ILE A 193 0.09 -16.65 -12.27
C ILE A 193 0.58 -16.91 -10.82
N ASP A 194 -0.35 -16.98 -9.85
CA ASP A 194 -0.02 -17.35 -8.47
C ASP A 194 0.49 -18.81 -8.44
N TYR A 195 1.63 -19.04 -7.78
CA TYR A 195 2.26 -20.36 -7.73
C TYR A 195 1.42 -21.38 -6.98
N ASP A 196 0.86 -20.99 -5.82
CA ASP A 196 0.14 -21.92 -4.95
C ASP A 196 -1.20 -22.31 -5.60
N GLU A 197 -1.91 -21.35 -6.19
CA GLU A 197 -3.14 -21.58 -6.94
C GLU A 197 -2.91 -22.50 -8.15
N PHE A 198 -1.82 -22.28 -8.88
CA PHE A 198 -1.50 -23.12 -10.05
C PHE A 198 -1.16 -24.56 -9.65
N VAL A 199 -0.40 -24.73 -8.56
CA VAL A 199 0.04 -26.05 -8.06
C VAL A 199 -1.12 -26.86 -7.45
N GLU A 200 -2.18 -26.22 -6.94
CA GLU A 200 -3.38 -26.92 -6.46
C GLU A 200 -4.07 -27.70 -7.58
N GLY A 201 -4.01 -27.20 -8.82
CA GLY A 201 -4.63 -27.84 -9.99
C GLY A 201 -3.70 -28.66 -10.88
N HIS A 202 -2.37 -28.62 -10.67
CA HIS A 202 -1.39 -29.20 -11.58
C HIS A 202 -0.26 -29.95 -10.87
N SER A 203 0.41 -30.88 -11.58
CA SER A 203 1.51 -31.66 -11.03
C SER A 203 2.75 -30.80 -10.76
N LYS A 204 3.26 -30.85 -9.51
CA LYS A 204 4.54 -30.20 -9.14
C LYS A 204 5.72 -30.74 -9.95
N ALA A 205 5.70 -32.01 -10.31
CA ALA A 205 6.77 -32.64 -11.10
C ALA A 205 6.80 -32.07 -12.53
N SER A 206 5.62 -31.93 -13.19
CA SER A 206 5.52 -31.32 -14.51
C SER A 206 5.97 -29.87 -14.48
N LEU A 207 5.55 -29.11 -13.47
CA LEU A 207 5.98 -27.72 -13.29
C LEU A 207 7.50 -27.59 -13.11
N SER A 208 8.12 -28.50 -12.31
CA SER A 208 9.58 -28.50 -12.13
C SER A 208 10.30 -28.75 -13.47
N ARG A 209 9.84 -29.72 -14.26
CA ARG A 209 10.44 -30.00 -15.57
C ARG A 209 10.29 -28.83 -16.56
N LEU A 210 9.16 -28.12 -16.52
CA LEU A 210 8.95 -26.92 -17.35
C LEU A 210 9.88 -25.76 -16.93
N ILE A 211 10.17 -25.65 -15.63
CA ILE A 211 11.14 -24.68 -15.12
C ILE A 211 12.56 -25.06 -15.55
N ASP A 212 12.93 -26.34 -15.42
CA ASP A 212 14.26 -26.83 -15.81
C ASP A 212 14.51 -26.67 -17.31
N LYS A 213 13.45 -26.79 -18.12
CA LYS A 213 13.48 -26.54 -19.57
C LYS A 213 13.42 -25.06 -19.96
N GLY A 214 13.31 -24.17 -19.00
CA GLY A 214 13.32 -22.73 -19.23
C GLY A 214 12.06 -22.15 -19.85
N LEU A 215 10.92 -22.85 -19.81
CA LEU A 215 9.63 -22.35 -20.33
C LEU A 215 8.91 -21.47 -19.31
N ILE A 216 9.04 -21.81 -18.04
CA ILE A 216 8.45 -21.09 -16.91
C ILE A 216 9.56 -20.73 -15.95
N LYS A 217 9.50 -19.54 -15.39
CA LYS A 217 10.38 -19.13 -14.29
C LYS A 217 9.58 -18.79 -13.03
N ILE A 218 10.14 -19.11 -11.87
CA ILE A 218 9.60 -18.69 -10.59
C ILE A 218 10.02 -17.26 -10.35
N GLY A 219 9.03 -16.42 -10.12
CA GLY A 219 9.21 -15.06 -9.65
C GLY A 219 8.58 -14.86 -8.28
N TRP A 220 8.64 -13.64 -7.84
CA TRP A 220 7.98 -13.20 -6.61
C TRP A 220 7.31 -11.87 -6.87
N THR A 221 6.15 -11.67 -6.28
CA THR A 221 5.47 -10.38 -6.23
C THR A 221 5.11 -10.04 -4.80
N TYR A 222 4.94 -8.75 -4.54
CA TYR A 222 4.40 -8.29 -3.27
C TYR A 222 2.93 -7.98 -3.45
N ILE A 223 2.11 -8.62 -2.62
CA ILE A 223 0.70 -8.26 -2.50
C ILE A 223 0.59 -7.43 -1.24
N GLU A 224 0.30 -6.15 -1.41
CA GLU A 224 -0.16 -5.36 -0.29
C GLU A 224 -1.53 -5.87 0.13
N SER A 225 -1.67 -6.18 1.42
CA SER A 225 -3.00 -6.37 1.98
C SER A 225 -3.69 -4.99 1.94
N LYS A 226 -4.35 -4.69 0.83
CA LYS A 226 -5.11 -3.45 0.67
C LYS A 226 -6.32 -3.53 1.58
N ASN A 227 -6.16 -3.12 2.84
CA ASN A 227 -7.29 -2.80 3.72
C ASN A 227 -8.01 -1.52 3.29
N GLU A 228 -7.78 -1.10 2.03
CA GLU A 228 -8.43 0.04 1.42
C GLU A 228 -9.87 -0.29 1.12
N LYS A 229 -10.77 0.38 1.81
CA LYS A 229 -12.18 0.32 1.47
C LYS A 229 -12.43 1.35 0.37
N LYS A 230 -12.76 0.86 -0.82
CA LYS A 230 -13.19 1.71 -1.92
C LYS A 230 -14.71 1.70 -2.02
N ILE A 231 -15.30 2.85 -2.25
CA ILE A 231 -16.70 2.96 -2.62
C ILE A 231 -16.80 3.19 -4.11
N LYS A 232 -17.65 2.41 -4.76
CA LYS A 232 -17.97 2.61 -6.18
C LYS A 232 -19.07 3.65 -6.30
N TYR A 233 -18.81 4.67 -7.10
CA TYR A 233 -19.78 5.65 -7.54
C TYR A 233 -20.16 5.39 -8.98
N ILE A 234 -21.43 5.57 -9.27
CA ILE A 234 -22.00 5.37 -10.59
C ILE A 234 -22.47 6.72 -11.13
N SER A 235 -22.12 6.99 -12.38
CA SER A 235 -22.52 8.19 -13.11
C SER A 235 -22.92 7.83 -14.54
N LEU A 236 -23.61 8.74 -15.23
CA LEU A 236 -23.87 8.58 -16.67
C LEU A 236 -22.56 8.69 -17.45
N ALA A 237 -22.35 7.80 -18.43
CA ALA A 237 -21.17 7.83 -19.31
C ALA A 237 -21.19 9.03 -20.28
N LYS A 238 -22.37 9.63 -20.52
CA LYS A 238 -22.59 10.76 -21.42
C LYS A 238 -23.57 11.74 -20.80
N LYS A 239 -23.63 12.98 -21.31
CA LYS A 239 -24.66 13.92 -20.92
C LYS A 239 -26.06 13.36 -21.24
N PRO A 240 -27.10 13.69 -20.46
CA PRO A 240 -28.43 13.11 -20.62
C PRO A 240 -28.99 13.16 -22.06
N GLU A 241 -28.82 14.30 -22.74
CA GLU A 241 -29.29 14.50 -24.12
C GLU A 241 -28.54 13.63 -25.13
N GLU A 242 -27.22 13.48 -24.98
CA GLU A 242 -26.37 12.66 -25.83
C GLU A 242 -26.63 11.18 -25.57
N LEU A 243 -26.93 10.80 -24.31
CA LEU A 243 -27.22 9.43 -23.93
C LEU A 243 -28.51 8.92 -24.57
N ASP A 244 -29.57 9.74 -24.56
CA ASP A 244 -30.86 9.41 -25.20
C ASP A 244 -30.71 9.22 -26.72
N LYS A 245 -29.88 10.07 -27.35
CA LYS A 245 -29.53 9.93 -28.76
C LYS A 245 -28.77 8.66 -29.05
N TYR A 246 -27.74 8.37 -28.21
CA TYR A 246 -26.92 7.15 -28.32
C TYR A 246 -27.76 5.87 -28.18
N ILE A 247 -28.70 5.83 -27.22
CA ILE A 247 -29.58 4.68 -27.00
C ILE A 247 -30.47 4.45 -28.25
N LYS A 248 -30.99 5.51 -28.86
CA LYS A 248 -31.84 5.42 -30.08
C LYS A 248 -31.04 4.98 -31.30
N GLU A 249 -29.90 5.58 -31.55
CA GLU A 249 -29.04 5.27 -32.71
C GLU A 249 -28.52 3.81 -32.68
N ASN A 250 -28.16 3.31 -31.52
CA ASN A 250 -27.66 1.96 -31.36
C ASN A 250 -28.77 0.92 -31.07
N LYS A 251 -30.03 1.30 -31.09
CA LYS A 251 -31.23 0.45 -30.87
C LYS A 251 -31.09 -0.37 -29.57
N ILE A 252 -30.53 0.22 -28.48
CA ILE A 252 -30.27 -0.48 -27.23
C ILE A 252 -31.60 -0.70 -26.51
N ARG A 253 -31.95 -1.96 -26.26
CA ARG A 253 -33.10 -2.33 -25.44
C ARG A 253 -32.76 -2.30 -23.96
N LEU A 254 -33.54 -1.54 -23.20
CA LEU A 254 -33.44 -1.42 -21.75
C LEU A 254 -34.56 -2.19 -21.06
N GLY A 255 -34.24 -2.85 -19.99
CA GLY A 255 -35.26 -3.44 -19.11
C GLY A 255 -35.78 -2.38 -18.13
N LYS A 256 -36.97 -2.59 -17.55
CA LYS A 256 -37.61 -1.66 -16.61
C LYS A 256 -36.70 -1.22 -15.44
N LYS A 257 -35.85 -2.10 -14.93
CA LYS A 257 -34.89 -1.78 -13.85
C LYS A 257 -33.74 -0.90 -14.37
N GLN A 258 -33.29 -1.11 -15.59
CA GLN A 258 -32.24 -0.33 -16.24
C GLN A 258 -32.71 1.09 -16.57
N GLU A 259 -33.97 1.23 -17.04
CA GLU A 259 -34.58 2.53 -17.26
C GLU A 259 -34.67 3.36 -15.97
N LYS A 260 -35.11 2.76 -14.87
CA LYS A 260 -35.14 3.41 -13.55
C LYS A 260 -33.77 3.92 -13.13
N ILE A 261 -32.72 3.13 -13.35
CA ILE A 261 -31.33 3.54 -13.01
C ILE A 261 -30.93 4.77 -13.84
N ILE A 262 -31.17 4.75 -15.14
CA ILE A 262 -30.80 5.87 -16.02
C ILE A 262 -31.57 7.13 -15.65
N GLU A 263 -32.90 7.04 -15.43
CA GLU A 263 -33.73 8.18 -15.02
C GLU A 263 -33.25 8.76 -13.68
N PHE A 264 -32.92 7.94 -12.73
CA PHE A 264 -32.40 8.37 -11.44
C PHE A 264 -31.04 9.09 -11.58
N LEU A 265 -30.14 8.55 -12.42
CA LEU A 265 -28.83 9.15 -12.66
C LEU A 265 -28.87 10.42 -13.51
N LYS A 266 -29.92 10.65 -14.29
CA LYS A 266 -30.15 11.93 -14.97
C LYS A 266 -30.43 13.09 -14.01
N LEU A 267 -30.99 12.77 -12.84
CA LEU A 267 -31.29 13.74 -11.79
C LEU A 267 -30.16 13.85 -10.74
N ASN A 268 -29.36 12.82 -10.61
CA ASN A 268 -28.34 12.70 -9.58
C ASN A 268 -26.99 12.36 -10.22
N GLN A 269 -26.05 13.26 -10.24
CA GLN A 269 -24.79 13.18 -11.02
C GLN A 269 -23.84 12.26 -10.33
N ASN A 270 -23.71 11.63 -9.46
CA ASN A 270 -22.72 10.71 -8.86
C ASN A 270 -23.33 10.03 -7.64
N VAL A 271 -23.69 8.80 -7.77
CA VAL A 271 -24.39 8.07 -6.71
C VAL A 271 -23.59 6.88 -6.27
N CYS A 272 -23.46 6.68 -4.96
CA CYS A 272 -22.85 5.49 -4.40
C CYS A 272 -23.62 4.25 -4.88
N LEU A 273 -22.90 3.24 -5.40
CA LEU A 273 -23.47 2.00 -5.92
C LEU A 273 -24.38 1.30 -4.91
N LYS A 274 -23.99 1.29 -3.64
CA LYS A 274 -24.77 0.68 -2.57
C LYS A 274 -26.10 1.40 -2.36
N ASP A 275 -26.07 2.73 -2.32
CA ASP A 275 -27.25 3.55 -2.11
C ASP A 275 -28.19 3.48 -3.33
N LEU A 276 -27.62 3.52 -4.54
CA LEU A 276 -28.37 3.32 -5.78
C LEU A 276 -29.17 1.99 -5.77
N CYS A 277 -28.47 0.89 -5.43
CA CYS A 277 -29.11 -0.42 -5.37
C CYS A 277 -30.21 -0.48 -4.30
N GLN A 278 -30.00 0.17 -3.15
CA GLN A 278 -30.95 0.18 -2.04
C GLN A 278 -32.17 1.07 -2.32
N ILE A 279 -31.96 2.28 -2.87
CA ILE A 279 -33.04 3.24 -3.15
C ILE A 279 -33.97 2.73 -4.27
N LEU A 280 -33.37 2.13 -5.32
CA LEU A 280 -34.14 1.69 -6.49
C LEU A 280 -34.58 0.22 -6.42
N ASP A 281 -34.20 -0.51 -5.38
CA ASP A 281 -34.41 -1.96 -5.23
C ASP A 281 -33.96 -2.74 -6.48
N VAL A 282 -32.69 -2.51 -6.90
CA VAL A 282 -32.11 -3.14 -8.09
C VAL A 282 -30.86 -3.95 -7.71
N GLY A 283 -30.67 -5.06 -8.43
CA GLY A 283 -29.47 -5.91 -8.25
C GLY A 283 -28.27 -5.41 -9.04
N LEU A 284 -27.07 -5.80 -8.58
CA LEU A 284 -25.79 -5.49 -9.25
C LEU A 284 -25.74 -5.92 -10.73
N SER A 285 -26.43 -6.99 -11.10
CA SER A 285 -26.49 -7.47 -12.48
C SER A 285 -27.07 -6.42 -13.44
N SER A 286 -28.07 -5.64 -12.99
CA SER A 286 -28.68 -4.57 -13.80
C SER A 286 -27.70 -3.41 -14.01
N VAL A 287 -26.89 -3.10 -13.00
CA VAL A 287 -25.85 -2.05 -13.06
C VAL A 287 -24.72 -2.49 -13.97
N ASN A 288 -24.18 -3.71 -13.76
CA ASN A 288 -23.10 -4.24 -14.58
C ASN A 288 -23.48 -4.29 -16.06
N SER A 289 -24.70 -4.73 -16.37
CA SER A 289 -25.20 -4.73 -17.75
C SER A 289 -25.28 -3.32 -18.38
N LEU A 290 -25.51 -2.26 -17.60
CA LEU A 290 -25.46 -0.88 -18.09
C LEU A 290 -24.02 -0.41 -18.31
N ILE A 291 -23.08 -0.85 -17.47
CA ILE A 291 -21.65 -0.59 -17.66
C ILE A 291 -21.16 -1.27 -18.95
N ASP A 292 -21.51 -2.55 -19.14
CA ASP A 292 -21.17 -3.31 -20.35
C ASP A 292 -21.71 -2.66 -21.63
N LYS A 293 -22.87 -1.99 -21.55
CA LYS A 293 -23.46 -1.23 -22.63
C LYS A 293 -22.89 0.18 -22.81
N ALA A 294 -21.89 0.56 -22.00
CA ALA A 294 -21.27 1.89 -21.97
C ALA A 294 -22.28 3.07 -21.79
N LEU A 295 -23.35 2.82 -21.04
CA LEU A 295 -24.37 3.83 -20.71
C LEU A 295 -24.09 4.53 -19.39
N ILE A 296 -23.39 3.84 -18.47
CA ILE A 296 -22.97 4.36 -17.18
C ILE A 296 -21.51 4.01 -16.93
N ASP A 297 -20.83 4.87 -16.20
CA ASP A 297 -19.46 4.68 -15.75
C ASP A 297 -19.42 4.36 -14.26
N SER A 298 -18.44 3.58 -13.87
CA SER A 298 -18.13 3.35 -12.46
C SER A 298 -16.77 3.95 -12.10
N SER A 299 -16.75 4.80 -11.10
CA SER A 299 -15.52 5.33 -10.49
C SER A 299 -15.35 4.78 -9.08
N GLU A 300 -14.11 4.42 -8.72
CA GLU A 300 -13.77 4.02 -7.37
C GLU A 300 -13.16 5.19 -6.62
N VAL A 301 -13.74 5.55 -5.49
CA VAL A 301 -13.23 6.59 -4.60
C VAL A 301 -12.82 5.94 -3.29
N ASP A 302 -11.66 6.33 -2.77
CA ASP A 302 -11.20 5.87 -1.47
C ASP A 302 -12.20 6.26 -0.39
N TYR A 303 -12.70 5.27 0.32
CA TYR A 303 -13.54 5.49 1.49
C TYR A 303 -12.70 5.46 2.75
N PHE A 304 -12.60 6.61 3.38
CA PHE A 304 -11.98 6.70 4.71
C PHE A 304 -13.06 6.51 5.76
N ARG A 305 -12.86 5.54 6.64
CA ARG A 305 -13.73 5.33 7.79
C ARG A 305 -13.58 6.54 8.71
N SER A 306 -14.62 7.36 8.85
CA SER A 306 -14.60 8.45 9.82
C SER A 306 -14.99 7.94 11.20
N TYR A 307 -14.35 8.45 12.23
CA TYR A 307 -14.86 8.32 13.60
C TYR A 307 -16.21 9.05 13.65
N ASP A 308 -17.24 8.37 14.16
CA ASP A 308 -18.65 8.74 14.14
C ASP A 308 -18.91 10.27 14.24
N ASP A 309 -19.46 10.85 13.16
CA ASP A 309 -19.73 12.29 13.05
C ASP A 309 -21.06 12.72 13.69
N SER A 310 -21.60 11.91 14.61
CA SER A 310 -22.89 12.17 15.26
C SER A 310 -22.90 13.35 16.24
N PHE A 311 -21.75 14.03 16.43
CA PHE A 311 -21.66 15.15 17.34
C PHE A 311 -22.14 16.46 16.71
N LYS A 312 -23.15 17.08 17.34
CA LYS A 312 -23.60 18.43 16.94
C LYS A 312 -22.48 19.43 17.20
N ILE A 313 -22.17 20.19 16.15
CA ILE A 313 -21.19 21.28 16.21
C ILE A 313 -21.80 22.42 17.03
N ASP A 314 -21.33 22.60 18.26
CA ASP A 314 -21.65 23.77 19.09
C ASP A 314 -20.51 24.79 18.94
N LYS A 315 -20.72 25.78 18.08
CA LYS A 315 -19.75 26.86 17.85
C LYS A 315 -19.85 27.89 18.98
N ARG A 316 -19.20 27.62 20.11
CA ARG A 316 -18.99 28.64 21.12
C ARG A 316 -17.68 29.38 20.83
N GLU A 317 -17.74 30.67 20.67
CA GLU A 317 -16.54 31.53 20.70
C GLU A 317 -15.98 31.50 22.11
N ILE A 318 -14.81 30.96 22.28
CA ILE A 318 -14.10 30.90 23.57
C ILE A 318 -13.01 31.94 23.52
N PHE A 319 -13.07 32.89 24.44
CA PHE A 319 -12.05 33.94 24.62
C PHE A 319 -11.09 33.55 25.73
N LEU A 320 -9.79 33.61 25.42
CA LEU A 320 -8.76 33.43 26.40
C LEU A 320 -8.75 34.65 27.39
N ASN A 321 -8.51 34.40 28.66
CA ASN A 321 -8.22 35.47 29.61
C ASN A 321 -6.79 36.00 29.40
N GLU A 322 -6.44 37.08 30.15
CA GLU A 322 -5.14 37.73 29.97
C GLU A 322 -3.95 36.81 30.25
N ASP A 323 -4.01 35.97 31.29
CA ASP A 323 -2.94 35.02 31.61
C ASP A 323 -2.80 33.92 30.57
N GLN A 324 -3.91 33.35 30.08
CA GLN A 324 -3.92 32.36 29.02
C GLN A 324 -3.37 32.93 27.71
N THR A 325 -3.77 34.14 27.35
CA THR A 325 -3.26 34.85 26.17
C THR A 325 -1.76 35.10 26.27
N ARG A 326 -1.27 35.58 27.42
CA ARG A 326 0.15 35.79 27.66
C ARG A 326 0.97 34.52 27.49
N VAL A 327 0.54 33.42 28.13
CA VAL A 327 1.25 32.12 28.04
C VAL A 327 1.25 31.60 26.63
N SER A 328 0.12 31.65 25.92
CA SER A 328 0.04 31.22 24.55
C SER A 328 0.94 32.04 23.61
N GLN A 329 1.02 33.35 23.81
CA GLN A 329 1.91 34.22 23.03
C GLN A 329 3.38 33.92 23.32
N GLU A 330 3.75 33.71 24.59
CA GLU A 330 5.12 33.37 24.98
C GLU A 330 5.59 32.08 24.30
N ILE A 331 4.80 31.01 24.38
CA ILE A 331 5.12 29.73 23.76
C ILE A 331 5.21 29.87 22.21
N PHE A 332 4.29 30.63 21.62
CA PHE A 332 4.26 30.82 20.16
C PHE A 332 5.43 31.67 19.67
N SER A 333 5.84 32.71 20.41
CA SER A 333 6.96 33.56 20.02
C SER A 333 8.31 32.84 20.00
N ASP A 334 8.44 31.75 20.75
CA ASP A 334 9.63 30.88 20.75
C ASP A 334 9.61 29.79 19.68
N MET A 335 8.64 29.81 18.76
CA MET A 335 8.42 28.78 17.77
C MET A 335 9.66 28.51 16.88
N GLU A 336 10.36 29.55 16.48
CA GLU A 336 11.52 29.48 15.60
C GLU A 336 12.86 29.24 16.33
N ASN A 337 12.86 29.23 17.65
CA ASN A 337 14.08 29.01 18.42
C ASN A 337 14.56 27.56 18.29
N PRO A 338 15.75 27.28 17.73
CA PRO A 338 16.26 25.94 17.56
C PRO A 338 16.65 25.26 18.89
N ASP A 339 16.93 26.04 19.93
CA ASP A 339 17.35 25.58 21.26
C ASP A 339 16.21 25.57 22.27
N LYS A 340 14.96 25.71 21.80
CA LYS A 340 13.79 25.72 22.67
C LYS A 340 13.67 24.46 23.52
N LYS A 341 13.34 24.65 24.77
CA LYS A 341 13.04 23.58 25.72
C LYS A 341 11.54 23.27 25.71
N PRO A 342 11.13 22.05 26.12
CA PRO A 342 9.71 21.80 26.36
C PRO A 342 9.14 22.76 27.41
N TYR A 343 7.93 23.27 27.14
CA TYR A 343 7.17 24.08 28.11
C TYR A 343 6.32 23.18 29.00
N LEU A 344 6.30 23.48 30.28
CA LEU A 344 5.37 22.88 31.24
C LEU A 344 4.28 23.90 31.59
N LEU A 345 3.06 23.67 31.13
CA LEU A 345 1.89 24.45 31.47
C LEU A 345 1.27 23.91 32.77
N HIS A 346 1.56 24.55 33.90
CA HIS A 346 1.02 24.18 35.20
C HIS A 346 -0.25 24.96 35.50
N GLY A 347 -1.31 24.28 35.94
CA GLY A 347 -2.57 24.92 36.34
C GLY A 347 -3.55 23.92 36.95
N VAL A 348 -4.43 24.40 37.81
CA VAL A 348 -5.45 23.57 38.47
C VAL A 348 -6.45 23.02 37.46
N THR A 349 -7.19 21.96 37.83
CA THR A 349 -8.27 21.44 37.02
C THR A 349 -9.32 22.51 36.76
N GLY A 350 -9.76 22.65 35.50
CA GLY A 350 -10.73 23.69 35.12
C GLY A 350 -10.12 25.10 34.89
N SER A 351 -8.79 25.30 34.99
CA SER A 351 -8.14 26.58 34.68
C SER A 351 -8.14 26.94 33.17
N GLY A 352 -8.69 26.08 32.32
CA GLY A 352 -8.76 26.32 30.88
C GLY A 352 -7.49 25.97 30.10
N LYS A 353 -6.62 25.08 30.61
CA LYS A 353 -5.42 24.60 29.89
C LYS A 353 -5.75 24.16 28.48
N THR A 354 -6.87 23.44 28.30
CA THR A 354 -7.31 22.96 26.98
C THR A 354 -7.54 24.11 26.01
N GLU A 355 -8.04 25.26 26.45
CA GLU A 355 -8.24 26.41 25.56
C GLU A 355 -6.91 27.01 25.08
N VAL A 356 -5.90 27.03 25.96
CA VAL A 356 -4.54 27.40 25.56
C VAL A 356 -3.97 26.45 24.55
N TYR A 357 -4.22 25.15 24.71
CA TYR A 357 -3.79 24.13 23.73
C TYR A 357 -4.45 24.34 22.36
N LEU A 358 -5.75 24.58 22.33
CA LEU A 358 -6.48 24.81 21.08
C LEU A 358 -6.04 26.10 20.40
N ASP A 359 -5.76 27.15 21.13
CA ASP A 359 -5.23 28.43 20.62
C ASP A 359 -3.82 28.25 20.02
N LEU A 360 -2.95 27.48 20.66
CA LEU A 360 -1.63 27.14 20.14
C LEU A 360 -1.74 26.32 18.85
N ILE A 361 -2.60 25.30 18.81
CA ILE A 361 -2.85 24.50 17.60
C ILE A 361 -3.27 25.42 16.45
N GLU A 362 -4.20 26.36 16.68
CA GLU A 362 -4.67 27.30 15.67
C GLU A 362 -3.54 28.19 15.13
N LYS A 363 -2.70 28.73 16.03
CA LYS A 363 -1.54 29.54 15.66
C LYS A 363 -0.53 28.75 14.80
N TYR A 364 -0.20 27.52 15.18
CA TYR A 364 0.70 26.65 14.41
C TYR A 364 0.11 26.26 13.06
N LEU A 365 -1.19 25.96 13.00
CA LEU A 365 -1.90 25.73 11.74
C LEU A 365 -1.85 26.96 10.82
N GLY A 366 -1.94 28.17 11.39
CA GLY A 366 -1.82 29.43 10.65
C GLY A 366 -0.43 29.61 10.01
N GLN A 367 0.60 29.00 10.56
CA GLN A 367 1.95 28.95 9.99
C GLN A 367 2.17 27.75 9.06
N GLY A 368 1.13 27.02 8.73
CA GLY A 368 1.21 25.85 7.87
C GLY A 368 1.72 24.58 8.55
N MET A 369 1.92 24.60 9.88
CA MET A 369 2.43 23.47 10.65
C MET A 369 1.32 22.58 11.19
N ASP A 370 1.62 21.31 11.36
CA ASP A 370 0.70 20.29 11.85
C ASP A 370 0.91 20.06 13.36
N SER A 371 -0.10 19.49 14.03
CA SER A 371 -0.08 19.33 15.49
C SER A 371 -0.52 17.95 15.93
N ILE A 372 0.14 17.41 16.96
CA ILE A 372 -0.28 16.21 17.69
C ILE A 372 -0.70 16.62 19.10
N PHE A 373 -1.91 16.20 19.48
CA PHE A 373 -2.43 16.40 20.82
C PHE A 373 -2.59 15.02 21.49
N LEU A 374 -1.66 14.71 22.39
CA LEU A 374 -1.64 13.46 23.14
C LEU A 374 -2.47 13.61 24.41
N VAL A 375 -3.33 12.63 24.61
CA VAL A 375 -4.16 12.51 25.82
C VAL A 375 -4.06 11.09 26.37
N PRO A 376 -4.17 10.88 27.70
CA PRO A 376 -4.30 9.53 28.27
C PRO A 376 -5.50 8.80 27.69
N GLU A 377 -5.44 7.46 27.60
CA GLU A 377 -6.55 6.66 27.03
C GLU A 377 -7.90 6.94 27.73
N ILE A 378 -7.88 7.15 29.04
CA ILE A 378 -9.06 7.46 29.85
C ILE A 378 -9.63 8.86 29.60
N ALA A 379 -8.78 9.81 29.15
CA ALA A 379 -9.14 11.18 28.84
C ALA A 379 -9.60 11.38 27.39
N LEU A 380 -9.38 10.40 26.52
CA LEU A 380 -9.83 10.42 25.13
C LEU A 380 -11.34 10.15 25.04
N THR A 381 -12.11 11.08 25.57
CA THR A 381 -13.59 10.98 25.60
C THR A 381 -14.21 11.55 24.32
N PRO A 382 -15.43 11.12 23.98
CA PRO A 382 -16.19 11.69 22.88
C PRO A 382 -16.34 13.22 22.97
N GLN A 383 -16.49 13.77 24.20
CA GLN A 383 -16.60 15.20 24.42
C GLN A 383 -15.32 15.95 24.08
N MET A 384 -14.16 15.37 24.44
CA MET A 384 -12.84 15.95 24.10
C MET A 384 -12.63 15.97 22.58
N ILE A 385 -12.93 14.87 21.92
CA ILE A 385 -12.85 14.76 20.47
C ILE A 385 -13.78 15.77 19.80
N ALA A 386 -15.04 15.86 20.25
CA ALA A 386 -16.00 16.83 19.76
C ALA A 386 -15.52 18.26 19.92
N ARG A 387 -14.91 18.60 21.06
CA ARG A 387 -14.37 19.94 21.32
C ARG A 387 -13.30 20.35 20.30
N VAL A 388 -12.37 19.44 19.99
CA VAL A 388 -11.32 19.69 18.98
C VAL A 388 -11.91 19.74 17.57
N LYS A 389 -12.79 18.80 17.22
CA LYS A 389 -13.48 18.76 15.91
C LYS A 389 -14.36 20.00 15.69
N ASN A 390 -15.05 20.50 16.72
CA ASN A 390 -15.86 21.71 16.62
C ASN A 390 -15.05 22.95 16.24
N ARG A 391 -13.79 23.01 16.66
CA ARG A 391 -12.90 24.16 16.36
C ARG A 391 -12.21 24.02 15.02
N PHE A 392 -11.72 22.82 14.66
CA PHE A 392 -10.88 22.61 13.49
C PHE A 392 -11.54 21.84 12.36
N GLY A 393 -12.71 21.25 12.58
CA GLY A 393 -13.48 20.57 11.54
C GLY A 393 -12.83 19.27 11.05
N ASN A 394 -12.90 19.07 9.74
CA ASN A 394 -12.50 17.82 9.08
C ASN A 394 -11.00 17.55 9.03
N ILE A 395 -10.15 18.52 9.38
CA ILE A 395 -8.70 18.33 9.45
C ILE A 395 -8.25 17.60 10.72
N VAL A 396 -9.20 17.24 11.61
CA VAL A 396 -8.93 16.52 12.85
C VAL A 396 -9.03 15.03 12.65
N GLY A 397 -7.96 14.31 12.92
CA GLY A 397 -7.94 12.86 13.04
C GLY A 397 -7.93 12.39 14.50
N VAL A 398 -8.37 11.16 14.71
CA VAL A 398 -8.33 10.51 16.03
C VAL A 398 -7.57 9.19 15.91
N PHE A 399 -6.65 8.91 16.84
CA PHE A 399 -5.85 7.69 16.82
C PHE A 399 -5.68 7.09 18.22
N HIS A 400 -6.13 5.85 18.41
CA HIS A 400 -6.02 5.14 19.68
C HIS A 400 -5.94 3.61 19.50
N SER A 401 -5.70 2.89 20.59
CA SER A 401 -5.47 1.43 20.60
C SER A 401 -6.64 0.64 20.05
N GLN A 402 -7.88 1.06 20.30
CA GLN A 402 -9.12 0.37 19.94
C GLN A 402 -9.51 0.50 18.46
N LEU A 403 -8.88 1.39 17.69
CA LEU A 403 -9.11 1.46 16.24
C LEU A 403 -8.72 0.13 15.58
N SER A 404 -9.56 -0.34 14.67
CA SER A 404 -9.24 -1.48 13.80
C SER A 404 -8.01 -1.21 12.94
N ALA A 405 -7.39 -2.27 12.42
CA ALA A 405 -6.23 -2.12 11.53
C ALA A 405 -6.54 -1.26 10.28
N GLY A 406 -7.76 -1.38 9.74
CA GLY A 406 -8.20 -0.57 8.61
C GLY A 406 -8.35 0.92 8.96
N GLU A 407 -8.94 1.25 10.11
CA GLU A 407 -9.07 2.64 10.57
C GLU A 407 -7.70 3.27 10.85
N LYS A 408 -6.80 2.53 11.48
CA LYS A 408 -5.42 2.98 11.69
C LYS A 408 -4.71 3.29 10.38
N HIS A 409 -4.92 2.44 9.37
CA HIS A 409 -4.39 2.64 8.03
C HIS A 409 -5.01 3.87 7.34
N ASP A 410 -6.32 4.07 7.46
CA ASP A 410 -7.01 5.22 6.88
C ASP A 410 -6.51 6.53 7.49
N VAL A 411 -6.36 6.62 8.81
CA VAL A 411 -5.78 7.80 9.49
C VAL A 411 -4.34 8.06 9.02
N TYR A 412 -3.52 7.00 8.94
CA TYR A 412 -2.15 7.10 8.45
C TYR A 412 -2.08 7.69 7.03
N ARG A 413 -2.91 7.19 6.11
CA ARG A 413 -2.99 7.70 4.72
C ARG A 413 -3.48 9.14 4.65
N GLN A 414 -4.48 9.51 5.46
CA GLN A 414 -5.01 10.87 5.48
C GLN A 414 -3.98 11.88 5.99
N ILE A 415 -3.17 11.52 6.99
CA ILE A 415 -2.05 12.35 7.46
C ILE A 415 -1.02 12.50 6.33
N ARG A 416 -0.61 11.43 5.66
CA ARG A 416 0.35 11.52 4.54
C ARG A 416 -0.14 12.36 3.36
N ARG A 417 -1.45 12.39 3.12
CA ARG A 417 -2.08 13.23 2.10
C ARG A 417 -2.28 14.68 2.55
N GLY A 418 -2.00 15.02 3.79
CA GLY A 418 -2.22 16.35 4.36
C GLY A 418 -3.70 16.67 4.65
N ASN A 419 -4.60 15.68 4.58
CA ASN A 419 -6.01 15.87 4.90
C ASN A 419 -6.23 16.01 6.42
N ILE A 420 -5.46 15.27 7.22
CA ILE A 420 -5.42 15.43 8.68
C ILE A 420 -4.19 16.25 9.03
N ARG A 421 -4.41 17.35 9.70
CA ARG A 421 -3.39 18.30 10.16
C ARG A 421 -3.32 18.43 11.68
N VAL A 422 -4.37 17.99 12.36
CA VAL A 422 -4.44 17.91 13.83
C VAL A 422 -4.77 16.48 14.21
N LEU A 423 -3.93 15.85 15.00
CA LEU A 423 -4.18 14.48 15.46
C LEU A 423 -4.39 14.48 16.97
N VAL A 424 -5.57 14.04 17.41
CA VAL A 424 -5.83 13.75 18.81
C VAL A 424 -5.64 12.26 19.05
N GLY A 425 -4.84 11.90 20.04
CA GLY A 425 -4.65 10.49 20.27
C GLY A 425 -3.83 10.12 21.47
N THR A 426 -3.62 8.83 21.64
CA THR A 426 -2.84 8.24 22.72
C THR A 426 -1.34 8.23 22.37
N ARG A 427 -0.50 7.78 23.29
CA ARG A 427 0.97 7.73 23.17
C ARG A 427 1.49 7.29 21.78
N SER A 428 0.88 6.27 21.17
CA SER A 428 1.32 5.75 19.87
C SER A 428 1.13 6.73 18.71
N SER A 429 0.36 7.79 18.88
CA SER A 429 0.12 8.81 17.85
C SER A 429 1.37 9.64 17.52
N ILE A 430 2.39 9.63 18.39
CA ILE A 430 3.64 10.38 18.18
C ILE A 430 4.43 9.90 16.96
N PHE A 431 4.19 8.66 16.51
CA PHE A 431 4.88 8.06 15.38
C PHE A 431 4.15 8.26 14.03
N MET A 432 3.08 9.06 14.02
CA MET A 432 2.32 9.31 12.79
C MET A 432 3.11 10.16 11.79
N PRO A 433 2.92 9.91 10.47
CA PRO A 433 3.81 10.39 9.41
C PRO A 433 3.51 11.84 8.99
N PHE A 434 3.49 12.77 9.92
CA PHE A 434 3.40 14.19 9.61
C PHE A 434 4.66 14.66 8.89
N SER A 435 4.50 15.39 7.80
CA SER A 435 5.61 15.98 7.06
C SER A 435 6.05 17.33 7.61
N ASN A 436 5.16 18.07 8.25
CA ASN A 436 5.42 19.39 8.79
C ASN A 436 4.93 19.55 10.25
N LEU A 437 5.32 18.61 11.12
CA LEU A 437 4.95 18.63 12.53
C LEU A 437 5.66 19.78 13.24
N GLY A 438 4.88 20.75 13.77
CA GLY A 438 5.38 21.91 14.51
C GLY A 438 5.11 21.85 16.00
N LEU A 439 4.02 21.19 16.42
CA LEU A 439 3.58 21.23 17.82
C LEU A 439 3.20 19.82 18.31
N ILE A 440 3.70 19.46 19.48
CA ILE A 440 3.27 18.28 20.24
C ILE A 440 2.79 18.74 21.60
N ILE A 441 1.54 18.47 21.92
CA ILE A 441 0.94 18.73 23.22
C ILE A 441 0.75 17.41 23.95
N ILE A 442 1.12 17.36 25.23
CA ILE A 442 0.93 16.19 26.09
C ILE A 442 0.06 16.65 27.26
N ASP A 443 -1.19 16.25 27.28
CA ASP A 443 -2.10 16.55 28.39
C ASP A 443 -1.90 15.54 29.51
N GLU A 444 -2.04 15.98 30.77
CA GLU A 444 -1.83 15.14 31.96
C GLU A 444 -0.52 14.33 31.89
N GLU A 445 0.62 15.03 31.65
CA GLU A 445 1.93 14.45 31.37
C GLU A 445 2.43 13.44 32.42
N HIS A 446 1.92 13.58 33.65
CA HIS A 446 2.24 12.70 34.78
C HIS A 446 1.51 11.33 34.72
N ASP A 447 0.58 11.14 33.78
CA ASP A 447 -0.18 9.87 33.67
C ASP A 447 0.74 8.72 33.28
N SER A 448 0.60 7.60 33.99
CA SER A 448 1.41 6.40 33.78
C SER A 448 1.23 5.75 32.38
N SER A 449 0.13 6.08 31.68
CA SER A 449 -0.10 5.56 30.31
C SER A 449 0.92 6.03 29.29
N TYR A 450 1.66 7.11 29.57
CA TYR A 450 2.77 7.56 28.72
C TYR A 450 4.06 6.76 28.93
N GLN A 451 4.16 6.03 30.02
CA GLN A 451 5.30 5.14 30.29
C GLN A 451 5.02 3.74 29.73
N SER A 452 6.06 2.99 29.42
CA SER A 452 5.97 1.61 28.97
C SER A 452 6.98 0.77 29.69
N ASP A 453 6.53 -0.32 30.30
CA ASP A 453 7.40 -1.34 30.91
C ASP A 453 8.05 -2.24 29.85
N MET A 454 7.57 -2.18 28.61
CA MET A 454 8.13 -2.92 27.48
C MET A 454 8.97 -2.01 26.58
N THR A 455 10.05 -2.56 26.07
CA THR A 455 10.83 -1.93 24.98
C THR A 455 9.97 -1.75 23.73
N PRO A 456 10.28 -0.77 22.90
CA PRO A 456 9.63 -0.56 21.60
C PRO A 456 9.56 -1.79 20.73
#